data_ed9c92b9d1da2bbe5bc84212fa05f915
#
_entry.id   ed9c92b9d1da2bbe5bc84212fa05f915
#
_cell.length_a   1.000
_cell.length_b   1.000
_cell.length_c   1.000
_cell.angle_alpha   90.00
_cell.angle_beta   90.00
_cell.angle_gamma   90.00
#
_symmetry.space_group_name_H-M   'P 1'
#
loop_
_entity.id
_entity.type
_entity.pdbx_description
1 polymer ?
#
loop_
_entity_poly.entity_id
_entity_poly.type
_entity_poly.pdbx_seq_one_letter_code
_entity_poly.pdbx_strand_id
1 'polypeptide(L)'
;MAELRGCRFPQDLRYDPANHLWFAAEADGVWRVGVTPFGVAIAGEILLFTSKPGGRSLAAGRAFGLLEAGKTVFPVKTPVEAALIEGNDALSRSAALMNTDAYAAWLVRLRIDPGAADKHLLRWDEARAGIAAQMDLWRFDDLQGFQAPLLG
;
A
#
# COMPACT_ATOMS: atom_id res chain seq x y z
N MET A 1 -9.84 16.33 -1.14
CA MET A 1 -9.54 14.92 -1.37
C MET A 1 -9.73 14.59 -2.84
N ALA A 2 -8.75 13.97 -3.45
CA ALA A 2 -8.85 13.59 -4.86
C ALA A 2 -9.59 12.26 -5.02
N GLU A 3 -10.16 12.08 -6.20
CA GLU A 3 -10.83 10.84 -6.58
C GLU A 3 -10.41 10.46 -8.01
N LEU A 4 -10.20 9.17 -8.24
CA LEU A 4 -9.88 8.64 -9.56
C LEU A 4 -10.59 7.29 -9.71
N ARG A 5 -11.52 7.22 -10.68
CA ARG A 5 -12.26 6.00 -11.00
C ARG A 5 -12.91 5.36 -9.76
N GLY A 6 -13.53 6.19 -8.92
CA GLY A 6 -14.21 5.76 -7.71
C GLY A 6 -13.33 5.52 -6.49
N CYS A 7 -12.01 5.55 -6.63
CA CYS A 7 -11.07 5.42 -5.53
C CYS A 7 -10.70 6.80 -4.99
N ARG A 8 -10.61 6.91 -3.66
CA ARG A 8 -10.26 8.16 -2.99
C ARG A 8 -8.75 8.18 -2.71
N PHE A 9 -8.14 9.36 -2.90
CA PHE A 9 -6.70 9.55 -2.68
C PHE A 9 -6.47 10.85 -1.89
N PRO A 10 -6.26 10.77 -0.57
CA PRO A 10 -5.89 11.94 0.22
C PRO A 10 -4.63 12.61 -0.35
N GLN A 11 -4.69 13.94 -0.54
CA GLN A 11 -3.61 14.68 -1.20
C GLN A 11 -2.45 14.99 -0.26
N ASP A 12 -2.63 14.81 1.04
CA ASP A 12 -1.58 14.98 2.05
C ASP A 12 -0.71 13.72 2.24
N LEU A 13 -1.05 12.63 1.57
CA LEU A 13 -0.25 11.41 1.58
C LEU A 13 0.76 11.39 0.43
N ARG A 14 1.70 10.45 0.53
CA ARG A 14 2.59 10.09 -0.57
C ARG A 14 2.19 8.72 -1.11
N TYR A 15 2.63 8.40 -2.32
CA TYR A 15 2.21 7.18 -3.01
C TYR A 15 3.35 6.51 -3.74
N ASP A 16 3.28 5.18 -3.80
CA ASP A 16 4.10 4.34 -4.67
C ASP A 16 3.15 3.58 -5.62
N PRO A 17 2.96 4.07 -6.85
CA PRO A 17 2.04 3.44 -7.80
C PRO A 17 2.42 2.00 -8.17
N ALA A 18 3.70 1.69 -8.23
CA ALA A 18 4.17 0.37 -8.66
C ALA A 18 3.78 -0.74 -7.68
N ASN A 19 3.78 -0.45 -6.39
CA ASN A 19 3.45 -1.41 -5.34
C ASN A 19 2.09 -1.14 -4.70
N HIS A 20 1.31 -0.20 -5.22
CA HIS A 20 -0.04 0.16 -4.74
C HIS A 20 -0.06 0.62 -3.28
N LEU A 21 0.95 1.38 -2.86
CA LEU A 21 1.09 1.80 -1.46
C LEU A 21 0.79 3.27 -1.27
N TRP A 22 0.27 3.60 -0.08
CA TRP A 22 0.19 4.95 0.44
C TRP A 22 1.12 5.10 1.64
N PHE A 23 1.60 6.32 1.86
CA PHE A 23 2.53 6.67 2.92
C PHE A 23 2.02 7.91 3.65
N ALA A 24 1.87 7.82 4.96
CA ALA A 24 1.48 8.93 5.83
C ALA A 24 2.65 9.31 6.72
N ALA A 25 3.10 10.56 6.61
CA ALA A 25 4.25 11.05 7.38
C ALA A 25 3.91 11.11 8.87
N GLU A 26 4.83 10.62 9.69
CA GLU A 26 4.86 10.80 11.13
C GLU A 26 6.09 11.63 11.51
N ALA A 27 6.48 11.68 12.78
CA ALA A 27 7.67 12.39 13.21
C ALA A 27 8.95 11.61 12.85
N ASP A 28 10.08 12.34 12.75
CA ASP A 28 11.44 11.75 12.68
C ASP A 28 11.68 10.81 11.50
N GLY A 29 11.12 11.11 10.34
CA GLY A 29 11.34 10.31 9.13
C GLY A 29 10.60 8.97 9.13
N VAL A 30 9.65 8.79 10.03
CA VAL A 30 8.81 7.59 10.10
C VAL A 30 7.55 7.80 9.27
N TRP A 31 7.16 6.74 8.55
CA TRP A 31 5.96 6.73 7.72
C TRP A 31 5.10 5.53 8.08
N ARG A 32 3.80 5.76 8.25
CA ARG A 32 2.84 4.66 8.21
C ARG A 32 2.59 4.31 6.75
N VAL A 33 2.51 3.03 6.47
CA VAL A 33 2.40 2.51 5.10
C VAL A 33 1.21 1.57 5.01
N GLY A 34 0.41 1.73 3.98
CA GLY A 34 -0.71 0.84 3.71
C GLY A 34 -0.94 0.67 2.21
N VAL A 35 -1.96 -0.11 1.87
CA VAL A 35 -2.35 -0.38 0.48
C VAL A 35 -3.48 0.56 0.08
N THR A 36 -3.41 1.12 -1.12
CA THR A 36 -4.47 2.02 -1.63
C THR A 36 -5.76 1.24 -1.88
N PRO A 37 -6.92 1.91 -1.91
CA PRO A 37 -8.18 1.25 -2.27
C PRO A 37 -8.13 0.53 -3.61
N PHE A 38 -7.42 1.08 -4.59
CA PHE A 38 -7.19 0.40 -5.86
C PHE A 38 -6.39 -0.89 -5.67
N GLY A 39 -5.31 -0.84 -4.89
CA GLY A 39 -4.51 -2.03 -4.57
C GLY A 39 -5.31 -3.11 -3.87
N VAL A 40 -6.18 -2.73 -2.93
CA VAL A 40 -7.10 -3.67 -2.26
C VAL A 40 -8.07 -4.28 -3.28
N ALA A 41 -8.64 -3.46 -4.17
CA ALA A 41 -9.61 -3.94 -5.15
C ALA A 41 -9.01 -5.01 -6.08
N ILE A 42 -7.78 -4.80 -6.56
CA ILE A 42 -7.14 -5.76 -7.48
C ILE A 42 -6.65 -7.02 -6.75
N ALA A 43 -6.35 -6.93 -5.46
CA ALA A 43 -5.98 -8.09 -4.65
C ALA A 43 -7.18 -9.00 -4.37
N GLY A 44 -8.37 -8.45 -4.30
CA GLY A 44 -9.58 -9.12 -3.90
C GLY A 44 -9.84 -8.97 -2.40
N GLU A 45 -10.65 -9.86 -1.82
CA GLU A 45 -10.95 -9.79 -0.40
C GLU A 45 -9.71 -10.06 0.45
N ILE A 46 -9.28 -9.06 1.21
CA ILE A 46 -8.13 -9.18 2.09
C ILE A 46 -8.55 -9.93 3.37
N LEU A 47 -7.76 -10.91 3.76
CA LEU A 47 -7.99 -11.74 4.93
C LEU A 47 -7.04 -11.43 6.07
N LEU A 48 -5.73 -11.49 5.81
CA LEU A 48 -4.68 -11.30 6.82
C LEU A 48 -3.50 -10.54 6.23
N PHE A 49 -2.78 -9.84 7.10
CA PHE A 49 -1.46 -9.31 6.79
C PHE A 49 -0.49 -9.69 7.91
N THR A 50 0.64 -10.29 7.55
CA THR A 50 1.69 -10.67 8.49
C THR A 50 2.95 -9.88 8.16
N SER A 51 3.35 -8.99 9.10
CA SER A 51 4.58 -8.22 8.99
C SER A 51 5.80 -9.07 9.34
N LYS A 52 6.93 -8.77 8.70
CA LYS A 52 8.21 -9.22 9.24
C LYS A 52 8.46 -8.57 10.60
N PRO A 53 9.28 -9.18 11.47
CA PRO A 53 9.60 -8.57 12.76
C PRO A 53 10.27 -7.20 12.60
N GLY A 54 9.94 -6.25 13.47
CA GLY A 54 10.58 -4.95 13.51
C GLY A 54 12.05 -5.01 13.89
N GLY A 55 12.73 -3.87 13.75
CA GLY A 55 14.14 -3.75 14.10
C GLY A 55 15.10 -4.19 13.02
N ARG A 56 14.68 -4.30 11.77
CA ARG A 56 15.54 -4.72 10.64
C ARG A 56 15.59 -3.68 9.54
N SER A 57 16.71 -3.67 8.83
CA SER A 57 16.84 -2.90 7.59
C SER A 57 16.36 -3.72 6.41
N LEU A 58 15.72 -3.03 5.47
CA LEU A 58 15.23 -3.61 4.23
C LEU A 58 15.81 -2.83 3.04
N ALA A 59 16.42 -3.54 2.11
CA ALA A 59 16.82 -2.93 0.85
C ALA A 59 15.59 -2.60 0.00
N ALA A 60 15.73 -1.65 -0.91
CA ALA A 60 14.68 -1.32 -1.87
C ALA A 60 14.24 -2.59 -2.63
N GLY A 61 12.93 -2.77 -2.78
CA GLY A 61 12.35 -3.92 -3.45
C GLY A 61 12.15 -5.16 -2.57
N ARG A 62 12.58 -5.12 -1.31
CA ARG A 62 12.36 -6.24 -0.38
C ARG A 62 10.98 -6.18 0.24
N ALA A 63 10.43 -7.36 0.52
CA ALA A 63 9.15 -7.47 1.19
C ALA A 63 9.26 -7.12 2.68
N PHE A 64 8.29 -6.35 3.19
CA PHE A 64 8.17 -6.11 4.63
C PHE A 64 7.09 -6.98 5.28
N GLY A 65 6.34 -7.72 4.49
CA GLY A 65 5.31 -8.62 4.98
C GLY A 65 4.60 -9.35 3.85
N LEU A 66 3.66 -10.21 4.26
CA LEU A 66 2.82 -10.99 3.35
C LEU A 66 1.36 -10.64 3.53
N LEU A 67 0.66 -10.42 2.43
CA LEU A 67 -0.76 -10.11 2.39
C LEU A 67 -1.51 -11.32 1.85
N GLU A 68 -2.47 -11.84 2.60
CA GLU A 68 -3.32 -12.94 2.17
C GLU A 68 -4.66 -12.40 1.69
N ALA A 69 -5.06 -12.76 0.47
CA ALA A 69 -6.31 -12.33 -0.13
C ALA A 69 -6.92 -13.53 -0.87
N GLY A 70 -8.08 -13.98 -0.41
CA GLY A 70 -8.74 -15.15 -1.01
C GLY A 70 -7.83 -16.35 -1.02
N LYS A 71 -7.42 -16.79 -2.23
CA LYS A 71 -6.56 -17.97 -2.43
C LYS A 71 -5.11 -17.61 -2.73
N THR A 72 -4.74 -16.34 -2.62
CA THR A 72 -3.44 -15.83 -3.05
C THR A 72 -2.70 -15.15 -1.90
N VAL A 73 -1.39 -15.30 -1.88
CA VAL A 73 -0.51 -14.62 -0.93
C VAL A 73 0.44 -13.74 -1.73
N PHE A 74 0.54 -12.45 -1.35
CA PHE A 74 1.40 -11.49 -2.01
C PHE A 74 2.48 -10.98 -1.07
N PRO A 75 3.76 -10.90 -1.51
CA PRO A 75 4.73 -10.09 -0.80
C PRO A 75 4.42 -8.60 -1.02
N VAL A 76 4.46 -7.80 0.06
CA VAL A 76 4.33 -6.35 -0.03
C VAL A 76 5.71 -5.74 0.14
N LYS A 77 6.14 -4.96 -0.84
CA LYS A 77 7.54 -4.54 -0.98
C LYS A 77 7.72 -3.06 -0.75
N THR A 78 8.83 -2.71 -0.10
CA THR A 78 9.22 -1.31 0.04
C THR A 78 9.87 -0.80 -1.24
N PRO A 79 9.48 0.40 -1.74
CA PRO A 79 10.10 0.96 -2.94
C PRO A 79 11.49 1.52 -2.70
N VAL A 80 11.86 1.76 -1.43
CA VAL A 80 13.14 2.38 -1.05
C VAL A 80 13.75 1.63 0.11
N GLU A 81 15.06 1.81 0.31
CA GLU A 81 15.70 1.31 1.53
C GLU A 81 15.02 1.92 2.75
N ALA A 82 14.72 1.09 3.74
CA ALA A 82 13.98 1.50 4.92
C ALA A 82 14.35 0.65 6.13
N ALA A 83 14.15 1.22 7.32
CA ALA A 83 14.17 0.44 8.56
C ALA A 83 12.75 0.09 8.94
N LEU A 84 12.46 -1.18 9.10
CA LEU A 84 11.16 -1.65 9.57
C LEU A 84 11.08 -1.45 11.08
N ILE A 85 10.23 -0.53 11.51
CA ILE A 85 10.06 -0.20 12.94
C ILE A 85 9.16 -1.24 13.59
N GLU A 86 7.94 -1.38 13.05
CA GLU A 86 6.96 -2.33 13.58
C GLU A 86 5.89 -2.63 12.54
N GLY A 87 5.23 -3.77 12.68
CA GLY A 87 4.03 -4.11 11.95
C GLY A 87 2.78 -3.86 12.78
N ASN A 88 1.64 -3.79 12.12
CA ASN A 88 0.35 -3.69 12.78
C ASN A 88 -0.15 -5.10 13.13
N ASP A 89 0.11 -5.54 14.35
CA ASP A 89 -0.19 -6.90 14.79
C ASP A 89 -1.69 -7.25 14.73
N ALA A 90 -2.57 -6.25 14.82
CA ALA A 90 -4.01 -6.49 14.70
C ALA A 90 -4.38 -7.15 13.37
N LEU A 91 -3.65 -6.81 12.29
CA LEU A 91 -3.93 -7.35 10.96
C LEU A 91 -3.51 -8.81 10.79
N SER A 92 -2.67 -9.35 11.67
CA SER A 92 -2.31 -10.77 11.65
C SER A 92 -3.45 -11.68 12.13
N ARG A 93 -4.45 -11.10 12.82
CA ARG A 93 -5.65 -11.80 13.25
C ARG A 93 -6.81 -11.57 12.29
N SER A 94 -6.92 -10.36 11.76
CA SER A 94 -7.90 -10.03 10.72
C SER A 94 -7.49 -8.72 10.06
N ALA A 95 -7.42 -8.71 8.75
CA ALA A 95 -7.17 -7.51 7.96
C ALA A 95 -8.45 -7.04 7.22
N ALA A 96 -9.61 -7.45 7.69
CA ALA A 96 -10.89 -7.12 7.05
C ALA A 96 -11.13 -5.60 6.92
N LEU A 97 -10.57 -4.80 7.83
CA LEU A 97 -10.66 -3.34 7.77
C LEU A 97 -10.10 -2.78 6.45
N MET A 98 -9.11 -3.44 5.84
CA MET A 98 -8.56 -3.00 4.57
C MET A 98 -9.61 -2.98 3.46
N ASN A 99 -10.61 -3.86 3.54
CA ASN A 99 -11.66 -3.97 2.52
C ASN A 99 -12.66 -2.81 2.57
N THR A 100 -12.78 -2.14 3.71
CA THR A 100 -13.76 -1.06 3.93
C THR A 100 -13.11 0.29 4.17
N ASP A 101 -11.93 0.33 4.76
CA ASP A 101 -11.21 1.57 5.08
C ASP A 101 -9.69 1.35 4.97
N ALA A 102 -9.21 1.38 3.74
CA ALA A 102 -7.81 1.10 3.44
C ALA A 102 -6.84 2.09 4.11
N TYR A 103 -7.26 3.34 4.34
CA TYR A 103 -6.40 4.36 4.94
C TYR A 103 -6.35 4.28 6.48
N ALA A 104 -7.31 3.60 7.11
CA ALA A 104 -7.25 3.32 8.54
C ALA A 104 -6.43 2.06 8.84
N ALA A 105 -6.29 1.17 7.88
CA ALA A 105 -5.61 -0.12 8.04
C ALA A 105 -4.14 -0.03 7.61
N TRP A 106 -3.31 0.63 8.42
CA TRP A 106 -1.88 0.67 8.13
C TRP A 106 -1.24 -0.69 8.36
N LEU A 107 -0.25 -1.04 7.52
CA LEU A 107 0.45 -2.33 7.57
C LEU A 107 1.68 -2.29 8.46
N VAL A 108 2.55 -1.32 8.24
CA VAL A 108 3.83 -1.18 8.94
C VAL A 108 4.19 0.28 9.13
N ARG A 109 5.14 0.53 10.04
CA ARG A 109 5.86 1.79 10.13
C ARG A 109 7.28 1.59 9.63
N LEU A 110 7.69 2.43 8.71
CA LEU A 110 9.04 2.43 8.12
C LEU A 110 9.72 3.75 8.44
N ARG A 111 11.02 3.68 8.79
CA ARG A 111 11.87 4.88 8.79
C ARG A 111 12.59 4.93 7.46
N ILE A 112 12.46 6.07 6.78
CA ILE A 112 13.00 6.28 5.43
C ILE A 112 13.85 7.55 5.46
N ASP A 113 15.03 7.49 4.84
CA ASP A 113 15.88 8.67 4.69
C ASP A 113 15.09 9.79 4.00
N PRO A 114 15.12 11.04 4.52
CA PRO A 114 14.34 12.15 3.94
C PRO A 114 14.61 12.39 2.46
N GLY A 115 15.87 12.28 2.03
CA GLY A 115 16.21 12.45 0.62
C GLY A 115 15.61 11.37 -0.27
N ALA A 116 15.63 10.11 0.20
CA ALA A 116 15.01 9.00 -0.51
C ALA A 116 13.48 9.13 -0.55
N ALA A 117 12.87 9.57 0.55
CA ALA A 117 11.44 9.80 0.61
C ALA A 117 11.02 10.89 -0.39
N ASP A 118 11.74 12.02 -0.42
CA ASP A 118 11.43 13.11 -1.35
C ASP A 118 11.58 12.70 -2.81
N LYS A 119 12.53 11.83 -3.10
CA LYS A 119 12.81 11.39 -4.46
C LYS A 119 11.84 10.31 -4.96
N HIS A 120 11.43 9.39 -4.10
CA HIS A 120 10.73 8.16 -4.52
C HIS A 120 9.28 8.04 -4.04
N LEU A 121 8.89 8.74 -2.97
CA LEU A 121 7.51 8.75 -2.52
C LEU A 121 6.81 9.95 -3.16
N LEU A 122 5.88 9.66 -4.06
CA LEU A 122 5.28 10.67 -4.93
C LEU A 122 4.10 11.38 -4.26
N ARG A 123 4.00 12.69 -4.45
CA ARG A 123 2.77 13.43 -4.12
C ARG A 123 1.65 13.01 -5.07
N TRP A 124 0.42 13.26 -4.69
CA TRP A 124 -0.73 12.86 -5.50
C TRP A 124 -0.65 13.36 -6.95
N ASP A 125 -0.33 14.62 -7.15
CA ASP A 125 -0.24 15.21 -8.49
C ASP A 125 0.82 14.54 -9.38
N GLU A 126 1.88 14.01 -8.77
CA GLU A 126 2.91 13.24 -9.47
C GLU A 126 2.54 11.77 -9.66
N ALA A 127 1.83 11.19 -8.68
CA ALA A 127 1.49 9.77 -8.67
C ALA A 127 0.29 9.44 -9.56
N ARG A 128 -0.60 10.39 -9.80
CA ARG A 128 -1.87 10.17 -10.47
C ARG A 128 -1.74 9.46 -11.81
N ALA A 129 -0.82 9.91 -12.65
CA ALA A 129 -0.62 9.31 -13.98
C ALA A 129 -0.16 7.86 -13.89
N GLY A 130 0.74 7.55 -12.96
CA GLY A 130 1.21 6.18 -12.75
C GLY A 130 0.12 5.27 -12.21
N ILE A 131 -0.72 5.77 -11.31
CA ILE A 131 -1.86 5.02 -10.78
C ILE A 131 -2.88 4.77 -11.90
N ALA A 132 -3.20 5.79 -12.72
CA ALA A 132 -4.11 5.62 -13.85
C ALA A 132 -3.58 4.59 -14.85
N ALA A 133 -2.27 4.58 -15.11
CA ALA A 133 -1.65 3.59 -15.98
C ALA A 133 -1.79 2.16 -15.42
N GLN A 134 -1.64 2.00 -14.11
CA GLN A 134 -1.89 0.71 -13.45
C GLN A 134 -3.36 0.31 -13.57
N MET A 135 -4.28 1.25 -13.39
CA MET A 135 -5.70 0.99 -13.55
C MET A 135 -6.04 0.52 -14.97
N ASP A 136 -5.42 1.13 -15.99
CA ASP A 136 -5.59 0.70 -17.38
C ASP A 136 -5.07 -0.73 -17.59
N LEU A 137 -3.92 -1.03 -17.02
CA LEU A 137 -3.30 -2.36 -17.11
C LEU A 137 -4.21 -3.45 -16.54
N TRP A 138 -4.92 -3.15 -15.45
CA TRP A 138 -5.86 -4.07 -14.80
C TRP A 138 -7.28 -3.99 -15.36
N ARG A 139 -7.51 -3.16 -16.39
CA ARG A 139 -8.84 -2.88 -16.94
C ARG A 139 -9.82 -2.43 -15.86
N PHE A 140 -9.30 -1.59 -14.96
CA PHE A 140 -10.06 -1.03 -13.86
C PHE A 140 -10.65 0.30 -14.31
N ASP A 141 -11.95 0.29 -14.62
CA ASP A 141 -12.66 1.49 -15.10
C ASP A 141 -13.26 2.29 -13.94
N ASP A 142 -13.79 1.59 -12.93
CA ASP A 142 -14.37 2.19 -11.74
C ASP A 142 -14.37 1.19 -10.60
N LEU A 143 -14.25 1.68 -9.36
CA LEU A 143 -14.27 0.82 -8.17
C LEU A 143 -15.61 0.07 -8.07
N GLN A 144 -16.69 0.75 -8.39
CA GLN A 144 -18.00 0.11 -8.41
C GLN A 144 -18.09 -0.85 -9.61
N GLY A 145 -18.38 -2.09 -9.32
CA GLY A 145 -18.53 -3.11 -10.35
C GLY A 145 -17.23 -3.81 -10.76
N PHE A 146 -16.07 -3.37 -10.26
CA PHE A 146 -14.82 -4.08 -10.54
C PHE A 146 -14.78 -5.42 -9.80
N GLN A 147 -14.38 -6.46 -10.51
CA GLN A 147 -14.13 -7.78 -9.92
C GLN A 147 -12.68 -8.15 -10.16
N ALA A 148 -11.97 -8.51 -9.07
CA ALA A 148 -10.59 -8.96 -9.18
C ALA A 148 -10.51 -10.24 -10.02
N PRO A 149 -9.48 -10.37 -10.87
CA PRO A 149 -9.28 -11.60 -11.65
C PRO A 149 -9.14 -12.80 -10.73
N LEU A 150 -9.73 -13.92 -11.15
CA LEU A 150 -9.49 -15.20 -10.47
C LEU A 150 -8.10 -15.66 -10.86
N LEU A 151 -7.17 -15.61 -9.91
CA LEU A 151 -5.84 -16.14 -10.06
C LEU A 151 -5.86 -17.63 -9.69
N GLY A 152 -5.70 -18.43 -10.64
CA GLY A 152 -5.70 -19.86 -10.37
C GLY A 152 -5.73 -20.77 -11.36
#